data_dd000d6263abae731f7b62f967b41e4d
#
_entry.id   dd000d6263abae731f7b62f967b41e4d
#
_cell.length_a   1.000
_cell.length_b   1.000
_cell.length_c   1.000
_cell.angle_alpha   90.00
_cell.angle_beta   90.00
_cell.angle_gamma   90.00
#
_symmetry.space_group_name_H-M   'P 1'
#
loop_
_entity.id
_entity.type
_entity.pdbx_description
1 polymer ?
#
loop_
_entity_poly.entity_id
_entity_poly.type
_entity_poly.pdbx_seq_one_letter_code
_entity_poly.pdbx_strand_id
1 'polypeptide(L)'
;DRHVYIGKAEMTSFFPEKNMVSQSLQGEHSLISCLSEGNGALLQACCNYAQEAFEELDLFALDAAGELLNCINGLFASVLSREGTFLELLPPNYDTITAKTKTNICKVPIFIDDKKFYFTVAELA
;
A
#
# COMPACT_ATOMS: atom_id res chain seq x y z
N ASP A 1 -13.70 -0.36 19.28
CA ASP A 1 -12.41 -0.28 18.62
C ASP A 1 -12.02 -1.60 18.00
N ARG A 2 -11.45 -1.52 16.83
CA ARG A 2 -11.02 -2.70 16.11
C ARG A 2 -9.57 -3.00 16.42
N HIS A 3 -9.26 -4.27 16.49
CA HIS A 3 -7.88 -4.70 16.64
C HIS A 3 -7.19 -4.62 15.29
N VAL A 4 -6.31 -3.63 15.14
CA VAL A 4 -5.50 -3.47 13.93
C VAL A 4 -4.06 -3.79 14.30
N TYR A 5 -3.44 -4.71 13.56
CA TYR A 5 -2.04 -5.02 13.80
C TYR A 5 -1.33 -5.41 12.50
N ILE A 6 -0.03 -5.21 12.51
CA ILE A 6 0.82 -5.50 11.37
C ILE A 6 1.45 -6.86 11.61
N GLY A 7 1.29 -7.76 10.66
CA GLY A 7 1.88 -9.09 10.73
C GLY A 7 3.32 -9.10 10.27
N LYS A 8 3.87 -10.29 10.16
CA LYS A 8 5.26 -10.48 9.80
C LYS A 8 5.49 -10.18 8.33
N ALA A 9 6.47 -9.33 8.04
CA ALA A 9 6.89 -9.04 6.69
C ALA A 9 7.58 -10.25 6.07
N GLU A 10 7.28 -10.53 4.81
CA GLU A 10 7.86 -11.66 4.07
C GLU A 10 8.39 -11.20 2.72
N MET A 11 9.52 -11.75 2.32
CA MET A 11 10.01 -11.56 0.97
C MET A 11 9.22 -12.47 0.03
N THR A 12 8.91 -11.96 -1.14
CA THR A 12 8.14 -12.70 -2.14
C THR A 12 8.70 -12.41 -3.53
N SER A 13 8.35 -13.23 -4.50
CA SER A 13 8.71 -13.02 -5.90
C SER A 13 7.60 -12.40 -6.72
N PHE A 14 6.49 -12.05 -6.08
CA PHE A 14 5.28 -11.60 -6.77
C PHE A 14 4.81 -10.24 -6.28
N PHE A 15 4.60 -9.31 -7.23
CA PHE A 15 4.00 -8.01 -6.94
C PHE A 15 2.56 -8.00 -7.45
N PRO A 16 1.58 -7.54 -6.66
CA PRO A 16 0.16 -7.59 -7.05
C PRO A 16 -0.13 -6.83 -8.34
N GLU A 17 -1.06 -7.35 -9.14
CA GLU A 17 -1.45 -6.77 -10.42
C GLU A 17 -2.92 -6.39 -10.50
N LYS A 18 -3.75 -6.85 -9.54
CA LYS A 18 -5.20 -6.63 -9.56
C LYS A 18 -5.71 -6.15 -8.22
N ASN A 19 -6.82 -5.43 -8.25
CA ASN A 19 -7.53 -4.94 -7.07
C ASN A 19 -6.58 -4.19 -6.14
N MET A 20 -5.84 -3.24 -6.72
CA MET A 20 -4.80 -2.54 -6.00
C MET A 20 -4.77 -1.06 -6.31
N VAL A 21 -4.22 -0.34 -5.40
CA VAL A 21 -3.75 1.03 -5.61
C VAL A 21 -2.25 1.02 -5.38
N SER A 22 -1.51 1.73 -6.22
CA SER A 22 -0.05 1.77 -6.12
C SER A 22 0.45 3.20 -6.04
N GLN A 23 1.67 3.36 -5.52
CA GLN A 23 2.32 4.66 -5.42
C GLN A 23 3.82 4.48 -5.60
N SER A 24 4.41 5.31 -6.44
CA SER A 24 5.85 5.33 -6.64
C SER A 24 6.50 6.31 -5.67
N LEU A 25 7.67 5.94 -5.18
CA LEU A 25 8.49 6.78 -4.31
C LEU A 25 9.85 6.95 -5.00
N GLN A 26 10.28 8.19 -5.20
CA GLN A 26 11.49 8.49 -5.94
C GLN A 26 12.55 9.15 -5.06
N GLY A 27 13.78 8.70 -5.21
CA GLY A 27 14.92 9.25 -4.52
C GLY A 27 16.19 8.67 -5.13
N GLU A 28 17.21 8.47 -4.33
CA GLU A 28 18.42 7.77 -4.76
C GLU A 28 18.08 6.38 -5.29
N HIS A 29 17.10 5.73 -4.66
CA HIS A 29 16.53 4.47 -5.14
C HIS A 29 15.04 4.70 -5.40
N SER A 30 14.53 4.12 -6.49
CA SER A 30 13.11 4.20 -6.81
C SER A 30 12.38 2.99 -6.26
N LEU A 31 11.27 3.24 -5.61
CA LEU A 31 10.43 2.20 -5.03
C LEU A 31 9.03 2.30 -5.58
N ILE A 32 8.31 1.19 -5.52
CA ILE A 32 6.87 1.16 -5.75
C ILE A 32 6.22 0.41 -4.58
N SER A 33 5.09 0.92 -4.13
CA SER A 33 4.31 0.27 -3.09
C SER A 33 2.86 0.13 -3.53
N CYS A 34 2.14 -0.77 -2.91
CA CYS A 34 0.72 -0.92 -3.19
C CYS A 34 -0.04 -1.45 -1.97
N LEU A 35 -1.35 -1.20 -1.97
CA LEU A 35 -2.28 -1.88 -1.09
C LEU A 35 -3.10 -2.83 -1.95
N SER A 36 -3.27 -4.05 -1.50
CA SER A 36 -4.06 -5.05 -2.21
C SER A 36 -4.96 -5.80 -1.24
N GLU A 37 -6.08 -6.29 -1.77
CA GLU A 37 -7.07 -6.98 -0.95
C GLU A 37 -6.60 -8.36 -0.54
N GLY A 38 -6.91 -8.75 0.69
CA GLY A 38 -6.78 -10.11 1.15
C GLY A 38 -8.15 -10.78 1.21
N ASN A 39 -8.88 -10.56 2.29
CA ASN A 39 -10.19 -11.17 2.48
C ASN A 39 -11.24 -10.22 3.08
N GLY A 40 -11.25 -8.99 2.61
CA GLY A 40 -12.24 -7.99 3.01
C GLY A 40 -11.69 -6.87 3.88
N ALA A 41 -10.48 -6.99 4.36
CA ALA A 41 -9.92 -5.99 5.27
C ALA A 41 -9.57 -4.68 4.55
N LEU A 42 -9.18 -4.73 3.28
CA LEU A 42 -8.90 -3.49 2.55
C LEU A 42 -10.18 -2.66 2.38
N LEU A 43 -11.28 -3.30 2.01
CA LEU A 43 -12.57 -2.64 1.93
C LEU A 43 -12.93 -2.01 3.29
N GLN A 44 -12.75 -2.78 4.37
CA GLN A 44 -13.03 -2.29 5.72
C GLN A 44 -12.15 -1.08 6.08
N ALA A 45 -10.86 -1.14 5.71
CA ALA A 45 -9.94 -0.04 5.95
C ALA A 45 -10.37 1.22 5.18
N CYS A 46 -10.81 1.06 3.93
CA CYS A 46 -11.33 2.17 3.13
C CYS A 46 -12.56 2.79 3.78
N CYS A 47 -13.50 1.98 4.25
CA CYS A 47 -14.69 2.46 4.94
C CYS A 47 -14.32 3.24 6.19
N ASN A 48 -13.40 2.71 6.98
CA ASN A 48 -12.97 3.35 8.22
C ASN A 48 -12.25 4.67 7.95
N TYR A 49 -11.37 4.68 6.96
CA TYR A 49 -10.58 5.86 6.62
C TYR A 49 -11.46 7.00 6.10
N ALA A 50 -12.37 6.70 5.17
CA ALA A 50 -13.23 7.69 4.55
C ALA A 50 -14.47 8.01 5.39
N GLN A 51 -14.76 7.21 6.42
CA GLN A 51 -15.97 7.30 7.22
C GLN A 51 -17.22 7.17 6.36
N GLU A 52 -17.17 6.23 5.40
CA GLU A 52 -18.26 5.93 4.48
C GLU A 52 -18.47 4.43 4.40
N ALA A 53 -19.66 4.00 4.02
CA ALA A 53 -19.99 2.59 3.88
C ALA A 53 -19.89 2.19 2.41
N PHE A 54 -18.71 1.74 1.99
CA PHE A 54 -18.52 1.18 0.66
C PHE A 54 -18.93 -0.29 0.67
N GLU A 55 -19.65 -0.71 -0.36
CA GLU A 55 -20.07 -2.11 -0.48
C GLU A 55 -19.07 -2.96 -1.26
N GLU A 56 -18.24 -2.33 -2.08
CA GLU A 56 -17.24 -3.01 -2.89
C GLU A 56 -16.06 -2.06 -3.16
N LEU A 57 -14.98 -2.61 -3.69
CA LEU A 57 -13.82 -1.81 -4.08
C LEU A 57 -14.05 -1.14 -5.45
N ASP A 58 -14.97 -0.19 -5.47
CA ASP A 58 -15.24 0.63 -6.64
C ASP A 58 -14.25 1.81 -6.69
N LEU A 59 -14.45 2.73 -7.63
CA LEU A 59 -13.56 3.88 -7.78
C LEU A 59 -13.50 4.76 -6.53
N PHE A 60 -14.62 4.89 -5.82
CA PHE A 60 -14.66 5.71 -4.60
C PHE A 60 -13.88 5.06 -3.47
N ALA A 61 -14.03 3.75 -3.30
CA ALA A 61 -13.28 2.99 -2.30
C ALA A 61 -11.78 2.98 -2.64
N LEU A 62 -11.43 2.81 -3.91
CA LEU A 62 -10.02 2.83 -4.35
C LEU A 62 -9.41 4.22 -4.16
N ASP A 63 -10.18 5.28 -4.34
CA ASP A 63 -9.71 6.63 -4.05
C ASP A 63 -9.35 6.79 -2.57
N ALA A 64 -10.19 6.27 -1.68
CA ALA A 64 -9.88 6.23 -0.26
C ALA A 64 -8.64 5.38 0.04
N ALA A 65 -8.48 4.26 -0.67
CA ALA A 65 -7.28 3.42 -0.53
C ALA A 65 -6.02 4.17 -0.96
N GLY A 66 -6.12 4.99 -2.01
CA GLY A 66 -5.01 5.82 -2.48
C GLY A 66 -4.57 6.84 -1.43
N GLU A 67 -5.53 7.48 -0.78
CA GLU A 67 -5.23 8.43 0.30
C GLU A 67 -4.60 7.71 1.50
N LEU A 68 -5.11 6.53 1.84
CA LEU A 68 -4.54 5.71 2.90
C LEU A 68 -3.11 5.30 2.58
N LEU A 69 -2.86 4.85 1.36
CA LEU A 69 -1.52 4.48 0.90
C LEU A 69 -0.57 5.68 0.98
N ASN A 70 -1.04 6.84 0.55
CA ASN A 70 -0.24 8.06 0.62
C ASN A 70 0.15 8.38 2.08
N CYS A 71 -0.76 8.20 3.03
CA CYS A 71 -0.47 8.38 4.45
C CYS A 71 0.57 7.37 4.95
N ILE A 72 0.43 6.11 4.59
CA ILE A 72 1.38 5.07 4.99
C ILE A 72 2.76 5.39 4.44
N ASN A 73 2.86 5.72 3.16
CA ASN A 73 4.13 6.05 2.53
C ASN A 73 4.72 7.35 3.07
N GLY A 74 3.88 8.30 3.45
CA GLY A 74 4.33 9.53 4.09
C GLY A 74 5.03 9.26 5.41
N LEU A 75 4.48 8.37 6.22
CA LEU A 75 5.11 7.96 7.48
C LEU A 75 6.41 7.22 7.23
N PHE A 76 6.43 6.32 6.25
CA PHE A 76 7.63 5.58 5.85
C PHE A 76 8.73 6.54 5.40
N ALA A 77 8.40 7.48 4.52
CA ALA A 77 9.36 8.47 4.03
C ALA A 77 9.90 9.37 5.15
N SER A 78 9.05 9.71 6.13
CA SER A 78 9.48 10.49 7.30
C SER A 78 10.51 9.74 8.12
N VAL A 79 10.30 8.45 8.36
CA VAL A 79 11.26 7.63 9.10
C VAL A 79 12.59 7.57 8.38
N LEU A 80 12.55 7.32 7.06
CA LEU A 80 13.78 7.24 6.26
C LEU A 80 14.51 8.58 6.20
N SER A 81 13.79 9.70 6.18
CA SER A 81 14.43 11.02 6.14
C SER A 81 15.25 11.31 7.39
N ARG A 82 14.83 10.78 8.54
CA ARG A 82 15.61 10.89 9.78
C ARG A 82 16.92 10.13 9.71
N GLU A 83 17.00 9.13 8.83
CA GLU A 83 18.20 8.33 8.61
C GLU A 83 19.01 8.81 7.42
N GLY A 84 18.64 9.95 6.82
CA GLY A 84 19.36 10.54 5.71
C GLY A 84 18.92 10.08 4.33
N THR A 85 17.88 9.27 4.23
CA THR A 85 17.34 8.82 2.95
C THR A 85 16.05 9.59 2.63
N PHE A 86 16.06 10.31 1.52
CA PHE A 86 14.93 11.15 1.14
C PHE A 86 14.20 10.56 -0.05
N LEU A 87 12.88 10.45 0.08
CA LEU A 87 11.99 9.93 -0.95
C LEU A 87 10.88 10.92 -1.21
N GLU A 88 10.60 11.14 -2.49
CA GLU A 88 9.47 11.95 -2.94
C GLU A 88 8.33 11.01 -3.30
N LEU A 89 7.14 11.28 -2.76
CA LEU A 89 5.95 10.51 -3.09
C LEU A 89 5.32 11.09 -4.35
N LEU A 90 5.07 10.24 -5.34
CA LEU A 90 4.30 10.61 -6.52
C LEU A 90 2.82 10.36 -6.24
N PRO A 91 1.90 10.91 -7.06
CA PRO A 91 0.48 10.65 -6.85
C PRO A 91 0.15 9.16 -6.97
N PRO A 92 -0.82 8.65 -6.20
CA PRO A 92 -1.25 7.26 -6.33
C PRO A 92 -1.81 6.93 -7.70
N ASN A 93 -1.63 5.68 -8.13
CA ASN A 93 -2.19 5.14 -9.36
C ASN A 93 -3.21 4.04 -9.04
N TYR A 94 -4.29 4.02 -9.81
CA TYR A 94 -5.42 3.14 -9.53
C TYR A 94 -5.58 1.99 -10.53
N ASP A 95 -5.03 2.12 -11.73
CA ASP A 95 -5.28 1.18 -12.81
C ASP A 95 -4.07 0.94 -13.73
N THR A 96 -2.94 1.57 -13.47
CA THR A 96 -1.73 1.34 -14.26
C THR A 96 -0.61 0.83 -13.38
N ILE A 97 0.05 -0.23 -13.87
CA ILE A 97 1.20 -0.82 -13.21
C ILE A 97 2.42 -0.53 -14.07
N THR A 98 3.50 -0.06 -13.45
CA THR A 98 4.74 0.13 -14.16
C THR A 98 5.26 -1.19 -14.70
N ALA A 99 5.75 -1.19 -15.96
CA ALA A 99 6.37 -2.36 -16.56
C ALA A 99 7.81 -2.59 -16.07
N LYS A 100 8.35 -1.68 -15.27
CA LYS A 100 9.71 -1.83 -14.74
C LYS A 100 9.82 -3.09 -13.88
N THR A 101 10.98 -3.72 -13.96
CA THR A 101 11.27 -4.91 -13.14
C THR A 101 11.27 -4.55 -11.67
N LYS A 102 10.62 -5.38 -10.87
CA LYS A 102 10.53 -5.20 -9.42
C LYS A 102 11.42 -6.23 -8.74
N THR A 103 12.24 -5.77 -7.82
CA THR A 103 13.16 -6.63 -7.05
C THR A 103 12.98 -6.38 -5.56
N ASN A 104 13.46 -7.31 -4.76
CA ASN A 104 13.39 -7.21 -3.30
C ASN A 104 11.97 -6.89 -2.83
N ILE A 105 11.02 -7.70 -3.30
CA ILE A 105 9.60 -7.49 -3.02
C ILE A 105 9.29 -7.96 -1.60
N CYS A 106 8.80 -7.04 -0.78
CA CYS A 106 8.44 -7.31 0.60
C CYS A 106 6.94 -7.15 0.78
N LYS A 107 6.29 -8.16 1.30
CA LYS A 107 4.85 -8.19 1.51
C LYS A 107 4.55 -8.20 3.01
N VAL A 108 3.69 -7.29 3.43
CA VAL A 108 3.33 -7.14 4.84
C VAL A 108 1.81 -7.29 5.00
N PRO A 109 1.35 -8.28 5.73
CA PRO A 109 -0.08 -8.39 6.01
C PRO A 109 -0.48 -7.39 7.10
N ILE A 110 -1.62 -6.74 6.88
CA ILE A 110 -2.21 -5.83 7.86
C ILE A 110 -3.57 -6.43 8.23
N PHE A 111 -3.75 -6.67 9.52
CA PHE A 111 -4.94 -7.32 10.04
C PHE A 111 -5.90 -6.32 10.64
N ILE A 112 -7.18 -6.50 10.32
CA ILE A 112 -8.28 -5.85 11.03
C ILE A 112 -9.15 -6.97 11.57
N ASP A 113 -9.10 -7.19 12.87
CA ASP A 113 -9.70 -8.34 13.53
C ASP A 113 -9.16 -9.64 12.90
N ASP A 114 -10.00 -10.47 12.31
CA ASP A 114 -9.61 -11.74 11.70
C ASP A 114 -9.40 -11.66 10.18
N LYS A 115 -9.51 -10.44 9.61
CA LYS A 115 -9.34 -10.22 8.17
C LYS A 115 -8.03 -9.51 7.90
N LYS A 116 -7.53 -9.64 6.68
CA LYS A 116 -6.27 -9.01 6.31
C LYS A 116 -6.30 -8.41 4.91
N PHE A 117 -5.47 -7.39 4.74
CA PHE A 117 -5.07 -6.87 3.44
C PHE A 117 -3.56 -6.74 3.44
N TYR A 118 -2.98 -6.34 2.32
CA TYR A 118 -1.53 -6.36 2.18
C TYR A 118 -0.98 -5.00 1.76
N PHE A 119 0.12 -4.64 2.38
CA PHE A 119 1.01 -3.59 1.90
C PHE A 119 2.23 -4.29 1.30
N THR A 120 2.54 -3.97 0.04
CA THR A 120 3.70 -4.56 -0.64
C THR A 120 4.57 -3.44 -1.17
N VAL A 121 5.88 -3.58 -1.00
CA VAL A 121 6.85 -2.59 -1.48
C VAL A 121 7.98 -3.32 -2.21
N ALA A 122 8.46 -2.73 -3.29
CA ALA A 122 9.52 -3.30 -4.10
C ALA A 122 10.46 -2.22 -4.61
N GLU A 123 11.68 -2.60 -4.91
CA GLU A 123 12.62 -1.74 -5.60
C GLU A 123 12.36 -1.82 -7.11
N LEU A 124 12.46 -0.68 -7.79
CA LEU A 124 12.37 -0.62 -9.25
C LEU A 124 13.76 -0.62 -9.84
N ALA A 125 13.91 -1.43 -10.87
CA ALA A 125 15.17 -1.53 -11.58
C ALA A 125 15.47 -0.23 -12.37
#